data_8775020e8a5f4f2bd8c68172f66342c6
#
_entry.id   8775020e8a5f4f2bd8c68172f66342c6
#
_cell.length_a   1.000
_cell.length_b   1.000
_cell.length_c   1.000
_cell.angle_alpha   90.00
_cell.angle_beta   90.00
_cell.angle_gamma   90.00
#
_symmetry.space_group_name_H-M   'P 1'
#
loop_
_entity.id
_entity.type
_entity.pdbx_description
1 polymer ?
#
loop_
_entity_poly.entity_id
_entity_poly.type
_entity_poly.pdbx_seq_one_letter_code
_entity_poly.pdbx_strand_id
1 'polypeptide(L)'
;MRVRVDLNISLDGFATSEGSTPESPMGPDWERLTGAYVATRTFRRRVFGDESGAGTVGVDDAYAARYFEGIGAEVMGAGMFGLHHFPDDPEWRGWWGDAPPFHYPVIVLTHRRTGDLDFSDGTSFHFRDLSARDALDVARDLAKGADVRVGGGPSTVRQFLLEGLVDSLHVAIAPIILGRGVNLWSGLRDVTRDFTVHSEVAESGTVHVTWSRDSIL
;
A
#
# COMPACT_ATOMS: atom_id res chain seq x y z
N MET A 1 8.19 13.83 -9.70
CA MET A 1 6.93 13.32 -9.08
C MET A 1 6.49 12.10 -9.85
N ARG A 2 6.50 10.93 -9.23
CA ARG A 2 6.10 9.63 -9.79
C ARG A 2 4.87 9.10 -9.08
N VAL A 3 4.15 8.21 -9.74
CA VAL A 3 3.06 7.42 -9.15
C VAL A 3 3.58 6.02 -8.86
N ARG A 4 3.66 5.68 -7.59
CA ARG A 4 4.25 4.44 -7.08
C ARG A 4 3.21 3.53 -6.47
N VAL A 5 3.40 2.23 -6.67
CA VAL A 5 2.64 1.16 -5.99
C VAL A 5 3.63 0.24 -5.30
N ASP A 6 3.35 -0.11 -4.05
CA ASP A 6 4.10 -1.11 -3.30
C ASP A 6 3.11 -2.06 -2.60
N LEU A 7 3.14 -3.35 -2.95
CA LEU A 7 2.23 -4.37 -2.40
C LEU A 7 2.95 -5.66 -2.02
N ASN A 8 2.45 -6.30 -0.96
CA ASN A 8 2.78 -7.69 -0.66
C ASN A 8 1.74 -8.62 -1.27
N ILE A 9 2.17 -9.68 -1.94
CA ILE A 9 1.29 -10.70 -2.50
C ILE A 9 1.83 -12.10 -2.22
N SER A 10 0.97 -13.09 -2.28
CA SER A 10 1.37 -14.50 -2.31
C SER A 10 1.93 -14.89 -3.68
N LEU A 11 2.60 -16.04 -3.76
CA LEU A 11 3.14 -16.57 -5.03
C LEU A 11 2.05 -16.78 -6.09
N ASP A 12 0.83 -17.09 -5.67
CA ASP A 12 -0.34 -17.24 -6.54
C ASP A 12 -1.12 -15.93 -6.75
N GLY A 13 -0.57 -14.78 -6.29
CA GLY A 13 -0.99 -13.44 -6.66
C GLY A 13 -2.07 -12.80 -5.79
N PHE A 14 -2.37 -13.33 -4.61
CA PHE A 14 -3.35 -12.74 -3.71
C PHE A 14 -2.70 -11.70 -2.79
N ALA A 15 -3.29 -10.51 -2.73
CA ALA A 15 -2.81 -9.37 -1.95
C ALA A 15 -3.59 -9.13 -0.64
N THR A 16 -4.72 -9.79 -0.47
CA THR A 16 -5.49 -9.77 0.78
C THR A 16 -6.04 -11.15 1.07
N SER A 17 -6.19 -11.48 2.37
CA SER A 17 -6.86 -12.69 2.81
C SER A 17 -8.37 -12.52 2.86
N GLU A 18 -9.09 -13.62 2.90
CA GLU A 18 -10.51 -13.69 3.28
C GLU A 18 -10.64 -13.94 4.78
N GLY A 19 -11.83 -13.66 5.31
CA GLY A 19 -12.15 -13.93 6.71
C GLY A 19 -11.67 -12.87 7.70
N SER A 20 -11.45 -11.64 7.23
CA SER A 20 -11.26 -10.49 8.11
C SER A 20 -12.56 -10.22 8.90
N THR A 21 -12.42 -9.99 10.21
CA THR A 21 -13.52 -9.63 11.12
C THR A 21 -13.12 -8.39 11.93
N PRO A 22 -14.07 -7.71 12.61
CA PRO A 22 -13.71 -6.60 13.51
C PRO A 22 -12.69 -6.98 14.59
N GLU A 23 -12.72 -8.23 15.09
CA GLU A 23 -11.78 -8.75 16.10
C GLU A 23 -10.44 -9.19 15.49
N SER A 24 -10.44 -9.54 14.20
CA SER A 24 -9.25 -9.93 13.43
C SER A 24 -9.24 -9.24 12.07
N PRO A 25 -9.06 -7.93 12.06
CA PRO A 25 -9.30 -7.10 10.87
C PRO A 25 -8.33 -7.37 9.73
N MET A 26 -7.13 -7.79 10.04
CA MET A 26 -6.11 -8.14 9.03
C MET A 26 -6.34 -9.52 8.42
N GLY A 27 -7.25 -10.32 9.01
CA GLY A 27 -7.52 -11.68 8.58
C GLY A 27 -6.40 -12.67 8.91
N PRO A 28 -6.66 -13.98 8.73
CA PRO A 28 -5.75 -15.03 9.21
C PRO A 28 -4.44 -15.16 8.43
N ASP A 29 -4.36 -14.59 7.23
CA ASP A 29 -3.22 -14.76 6.33
C ASP A 29 -2.32 -13.51 6.26
N TRP A 30 -2.71 -12.42 6.93
CA TRP A 30 -1.98 -11.14 6.84
C TRP A 30 -0.53 -11.28 7.31
N GLU A 31 -0.31 -11.91 8.45
CA GLU A 31 1.02 -12.11 9.02
C GLU A 31 1.91 -12.97 8.09
N ARG A 32 1.32 -13.97 7.46
CA ARG A 32 2.02 -14.82 6.48
C ARG A 32 2.43 -14.05 5.22
N LEU A 33 1.58 -13.11 4.78
CA LEU A 33 1.81 -12.27 3.60
C LEU A 33 2.84 -11.17 3.85
N THR A 34 2.82 -10.56 5.02
CA THR A 34 3.56 -9.34 5.32
C THR A 34 4.69 -9.55 6.33
N GLY A 35 4.85 -10.76 6.86
CA GLY A 35 5.76 -11.05 7.96
C GLY A 35 7.20 -10.61 7.69
N ALA A 36 7.72 -10.83 6.49
CA ALA A 36 9.06 -10.37 6.10
C ALA A 36 9.17 -8.83 6.17
N TYR A 37 8.16 -8.11 5.67
CA TYR A 37 8.11 -6.65 5.70
C TYR A 37 7.98 -6.09 7.13
N VAL A 38 7.07 -6.66 7.93
CA VAL A 38 6.83 -6.25 9.33
C VAL A 38 8.04 -6.51 10.22
N ALA A 39 8.82 -7.56 9.91
CA ALA A 39 10.03 -7.90 10.66
C ALA A 39 11.20 -6.93 10.43
N THR A 40 11.15 -6.08 9.40
CA THR A 40 12.25 -5.17 9.06
C THR A 40 12.47 -4.11 10.15
N ARG A 41 13.72 -3.67 10.29
CA ARG A 41 14.09 -2.58 11.20
C ARG A 41 13.35 -1.29 10.83
N THR A 42 13.26 -0.99 9.55
CA THR A 42 12.59 0.22 9.05
C THR A 42 11.11 0.22 9.40
N PHE A 43 10.39 -0.88 9.16
CA PHE A 43 8.97 -0.97 9.50
C PHE A 43 8.74 -0.82 11.00
N ARG A 44 9.51 -1.56 11.81
CA ARG A 44 9.42 -1.50 13.27
C ARG A 44 9.59 -0.08 13.79
N ARG A 45 10.60 0.62 13.30
CA ARG A 45 10.84 2.02 13.69
C ARG A 45 9.73 2.96 13.20
N ARG A 46 9.32 2.86 11.92
CA ARG A 46 8.39 3.80 11.29
C ARG A 46 6.95 3.60 11.72
N VAL A 47 6.52 2.35 11.94
CA VAL A 47 5.11 2.01 12.21
C VAL A 47 4.87 1.71 13.69
N PHE A 48 5.82 1.04 14.35
CA PHE A 48 5.68 0.69 15.77
C PHE A 48 6.42 1.66 16.72
N GLY A 49 7.19 2.62 16.19
CA GLY A 49 7.99 3.53 17.02
C GLY A 49 9.12 2.82 17.77
N ASP A 50 9.58 1.66 17.31
CA ASP A 50 10.62 0.86 17.96
C ASP A 50 12.01 1.43 17.66
N GLU A 51 12.53 2.23 18.58
CA GLU A 51 13.87 2.83 18.48
C GLU A 51 15.00 1.92 19.01
N SER A 52 14.72 0.67 19.36
CA SER A 52 15.72 -0.28 19.89
C SER A 52 16.75 -0.70 18.84
N GLY A 53 16.49 -0.46 17.57
CA GLY A 53 17.31 -0.94 16.44
C GLY A 53 17.07 -2.42 16.12
N ALA A 54 16.11 -3.07 16.76
CA ALA A 54 15.70 -4.44 16.46
C ALA A 54 15.03 -4.54 15.07
N GLY A 55 15.07 -5.72 14.49
CA GLY A 55 14.48 -6.06 13.20
C GLY A 55 15.52 -6.54 12.19
N THR A 56 15.03 -7.16 11.11
CA THR A 56 15.87 -7.63 10.02
C THR A 56 16.42 -6.45 9.22
N VAL A 57 17.61 -6.62 8.68
CA VAL A 57 18.27 -5.72 7.72
C VAL A 57 18.58 -6.54 6.47
N GLY A 58 18.81 -5.88 5.34
CA GLY A 58 19.10 -6.55 4.08
C GLY A 58 18.12 -6.10 3.00
N VAL A 59 17.79 -6.98 2.06
CA VAL A 59 16.97 -6.65 0.89
C VAL A 59 15.55 -6.22 1.30
N ASP A 60 14.88 -6.97 2.16
CA ASP A 60 13.55 -6.60 2.64
C ASP A 60 13.52 -5.21 3.30
N ASP A 61 14.53 -4.91 4.13
CA ASP A 61 14.61 -3.62 4.83
C ASP A 61 14.92 -2.45 3.87
N ALA A 62 15.71 -2.70 2.82
CA ALA A 62 15.96 -1.71 1.78
C ALA A 62 14.67 -1.36 1.01
N TYR A 63 13.82 -2.35 0.71
CA TYR A 63 12.51 -2.09 0.11
C TYR A 63 11.54 -1.43 1.09
N ALA A 64 11.55 -1.82 2.36
CA ALA A 64 10.78 -1.15 3.39
C ALA A 64 11.17 0.33 3.54
N ALA A 65 12.45 0.68 3.44
CA ALA A 65 12.90 2.08 3.45
C ALA A 65 12.34 2.86 2.24
N ARG A 66 12.46 2.30 1.03
CA ARG A 66 11.93 2.92 -0.20
C ARG A 66 10.43 3.17 -0.14
N TYR A 67 9.69 2.32 0.55
CA TYR A 67 8.24 2.47 0.74
C TYR A 67 7.88 3.80 1.40
N PHE A 68 8.69 4.31 2.34
CA PHE A 68 8.43 5.54 3.08
C PHE A 68 9.11 6.78 2.47
N GLU A 69 10.07 6.60 1.55
CA GLU A 69 10.90 7.69 1.04
C GLU A 69 10.21 8.49 -0.06
N GLY A 70 10.28 9.83 0.05
CA GLY A 70 9.90 10.76 -1.02
C GLY A 70 8.41 10.85 -1.32
N ILE A 71 7.54 10.28 -0.47
CA ILE A 71 6.09 10.31 -0.63
C ILE A 71 5.54 11.63 -0.06
N GLY A 72 4.71 12.32 -0.84
CA GLY A 72 4.05 13.56 -0.40
C GLY A 72 2.53 13.43 -0.29
N ALA A 73 1.93 12.40 -0.89
CA ALA A 73 0.52 12.06 -0.75
C ALA A 73 0.27 10.59 -1.07
N GLU A 74 -0.86 10.06 -0.61
CA GLU A 74 -1.27 8.70 -0.89
C GLU A 74 -2.71 8.63 -1.36
N VAL A 75 -3.04 7.61 -2.17
CA VAL A 75 -4.40 7.21 -2.51
C VAL A 75 -4.61 5.78 -2.05
N MET A 76 -5.68 5.53 -1.30
CA MET A 76 -6.08 4.18 -0.90
C MET A 76 -7.58 3.95 -1.07
N GLY A 77 -8.00 2.71 -1.14
CA GLY A 77 -9.41 2.33 -1.18
C GLY A 77 -10.04 2.25 0.21
N ALA A 78 -11.36 2.38 0.27
CA ALA A 78 -12.16 2.29 1.49
C ALA A 78 -11.89 1.02 2.32
N GLY A 79 -11.67 -0.13 1.65
CA GLY A 79 -11.35 -1.39 2.33
C GLY A 79 -10.02 -1.35 3.07
N MET A 80 -9.01 -0.70 2.50
CA MET A 80 -7.71 -0.54 3.16
C MET A 80 -7.81 0.37 4.39
N PHE A 81 -8.64 1.39 4.37
CA PHE A 81 -8.91 2.22 5.55
C PHE A 81 -9.75 1.50 6.61
N GLY A 82 -10.48 0.44 6.24
CA GLY A 82 -11.34 -0.32 7.14
C GLY A 82 -12.82 0.01 7.09
N LEU A 83 -13.28 0.88 6.19
CA LEU A 83 -14.70 1.25 6.07
C LEU A 83 -15.62 0.08 5.71
N HIS A 84 -15.09 -1.01 5.15
CA HIS A 84 -15.87 -2.22 4.90
C HIS A 84 -16.19 -2.99 6.19
N HIS A 85 -15.37 -2.87 7.23
CA HIS A 85 -15.54 -3.53 8.52
C HIS A 85 -16.27 -2.63 9.53
N PHE A 86 -16.02 -1.32 9.45
CA PHE A 86 -16.57 -0.32 10.36
C PHE A 86 -17.33 0.77 9.59
N PRO A 87 -18.38 0.38 8.81
CA PRO A 87 -19.03 1.32 7.89
C PRO A 87 -19.80 2.43 8.58
N ASP A 88 -20.29 2.19 9.77
CA ASP A 88 -21.22 3.07 10.50
C ASP A 88 -20.66 3.50 11.86
N ASP A 89 -19.38 3.23 12.13
CA ASP A 89 -18.72 3.68 13.36
C ASP A 89 -18.16 5.10 13.16
N PRO A 90 -18.76 6.12 13.78
CA PRO A 90 -18.30 7.50 13.66
C PRO A 90 -16.95 7.76 14.36
N GLU A 91 -16.55 6.87 15.27
CA GLU A 91 -15.28 6.96 16.00
C GLU A 91 -14.14 6.21 15.30
N TRP A 92 -14.45 5.47 14.20
CA TRP A 92 -13.43 4.75 13.46
C TRP A 92 -12.43 5.69 12.77
N ARG A 93 -11.16 5.59 13.16
CA ARG A 93 -10.07 6.45 12.69
C ARG A 93 -9.04 5.73 11.80
N GLY A 94 -9.36 4.53 11.32
CA GLY A 94 -8.46 3.66 10.58
C GLY A 94 -7.72 2.67 11.48
N TRP A 95 -7.03 1.73 10.87
CA TRP A 95 -6.30 0.64 11.58
C TRP A 95 -5.15 1.15 12.46
N TRP A 96 -4.69 2.37 12.20
CA TRP A 96 -3.50 2.97 12.83
C TRP A 96 -3.84 3.76 14.11
N GLY A 97 -5.11 3.88 14.47
CA GLY A 97 -5.56 4.62 15.64
C GLY A 97 -5.15 6.10 15.60
N ASP A 98 -4.59 6.60 16.70
CA ASP A 98 -4.25 8.02 16.86
C ASP A 98 -2.87 8.43 16.30
N ALA A 99 -2.08 7.47 15.83
CA ALA A 99 -0.72 7.71 15.31
C ALA A 99 -0.49 7.02 13.95
N PRO A 100 -1.20 7.40 12.89
CA PRO A 100 -1.00 6.82 11.57
C PRO A 100 0.39 7.16 11.01
N PRO A 101 1.10 6.21 10.36
CA PRO A 101 2.52 6.37 10.01
C PRO A 101 2.78 7.15 8.71
N PHE A 102 1.82 7.92 8.22
CA PHE A 102 1.90 8.56 6.90
C PHE A 102 2.62 9.91 6.94
N HIS A 103 2.25 10.81 7.85
CA HIS A 103 2.77 12.18 7.96
C HIS A 103 2.57 13.04 6.70
N TYR A 104 1.60 12.69 5.87
CA TYR A 104 1.18 13.38 4.65
C TYR A 104 -0.31 13.15 4.38
N PRO A 105 -0.94 13.91 3.44
CA PRO A 105 -2.34 13.71 3.06
C PRO A 105 -2.59 12.36 2.40
N VAL A 106 -3.69 11.70 2.77
CA VAL A 106 -4.15 10.43 2.24
C VAL A 106 -5.57 10.59 1.69
N ILE A 107 -5.79 10.30 0.42
CA ILE A 107 -7.11 10.26 -0.19
C ILE A 107 -7.66 8.85 -0.05
N VAL A 108 -8.81 8.73 0.62
CA VAL A 108 -9.55 7.46 0.75
C VAL A 108 -10.70 7.47 -0.25
N LEU A 109 -10.61 6.60 -1.25
CA LEU A 109 -11.65 6.44 -2.27
C LEU A 109 -12.85 5.70 -1.70
N THR A 110 -13.99 6.39 -1.62
CA THR A 110 -15.23 5.84 -1.07
C THR A 110 -16.46 6.57 -1.61
N HIS A 111 -17.55 5.83 -1.82
CA HIS A 111 -18.87 6.42 -2.14
C HIS A 111 -19.63 6.87 -0.87
N ARG A 112 -19.06 6.60 0.32
CA ARG A 112 -19.67 7.03 1.58
C ARG A 112 -19.27 8.46 1.91
N ARG A 113 -20.22 9.23 2.39
CA ARG A 113 -19.96 10.57 2.92
C ARG A 113 -19.43 10.44 4.34
N THR A 114 -18.15 10.75 4.53
CA THR A 114 -17.44 10.75 5.82
C THR A 114 -16.68 12.07 5.93
N GLY A 115 -16.64 12.64 7.12
CA GLY A 115 -15.83 13.85 7.39
C GLY A 115 -14.34 13.53 7.29
N ASP A 116 -13.56 14.51 6.87
CA ASP A 116 -12.10 14.38 6.84
C ASP A 116 -11.55 14.23 8.26
N LEU A 117 -10.41 13.55 8.39
CA LEU A 117 -9.72 13.35 9.67
C LEU A 117 -8.34 13.99 9.60
N ASP A 118 -8.01 14.80 10.59
CA ASP A 118 -6.70 15.42 10.75
C ASP A 118 -6.02 14.90 12.03
N PHE A 119 -4.70 14.66 11.92
CA PHE A 119 -3.86 14.18 12.99
C PHE A 119 -2.72 15.17 13.26
N SER A 120 -2.29 15.24 14.52
CA SER A 120 -1.26 16.19 14.96
C SER A 120 0.13 15.92 14.36
N ASP A 121 0.36 14.71 13.82
CA ASP A 121 1.61 14.27 13.20
C ASP A 121 1.75 14.69 11.73
N GLY A 122 0.75 15.40 11.17
CA GLY A 122 0.71 15.84 9.79
C GLY A 122 0.00 14.87 8.84
N THR A 123 -0.51 13.75 9.33
CA THR A 123 -1.39 12.88 8.56
C THR A 123 -2.78 13.50 8.44
N SER A 124 -3.40 13.43 7.27
CA SER A 124 -4.83 13.71 7.09
C SER A 124 -5.47 12.69 6.16
N PHE A 125 -6.71 12.29 6.45
CA PHE A 125 -7.50 11.43 5.56
C PHE A 125 -8.63 12.24 4.94
N HIS A 126 -8.67 12.23 3.60
CA HIS A 126 -9.66 12.93 2.79
C HIS A 126 -10.55 11.90 2.09
N PHE A 127 -11.80 11.76 2.52
CA PHE A 127 -12.74 10.78 1.96
C PHE A 127 -13.42 11.36 0.73
N ARG A 128 -13.21 10.72 -0.43
CA ARG A 128 -13.66 11.25 -1.73
C ARG A 128 -14.29 10.18 -2.60
N ASP A 129 -15.37 10.58 -3.28
CA ASP A 129 -15.99 9.81 -4.37
C ASP A 129 -15.44 10.34 -5.69
N LEU A 130 -14.32 9.79 -6.12
CA LEU A 130 -13.57 10.22 -7.30
C LEU A 130 -13.17 9.01 -8.15
N SER A 131 -12.99 9.26 -9.46
CA SER A 131 -12.29 8.31 -10.33
C SER A 131 -10.81 8.19 -9.92
N ALA A 132 -10.11 7.14 -10.38
CA ALA A 132 -8.68 6.99 -10.13
C ALA A 132 -7.87 8.18 -10.66
N ARG A 133 -8.25 8.70 -11.84
CA ARG A 133 -7.60 9.85 -12.47
C ARG A 133 -7.80 11.13 -11.66
N ASP A 134 -9.05 11.45 -11.30
CA ASP A 134 -9.35 12.67 -10.53
C ASP A 134 -8.70 12.61 -9.13
N ALA A 135 -8.70 11.44 -8.50
CA ALA A 135 -8.01 11.24 -7.23
C ALA A 135 -6.50 11.44 -7.33
N LEU A 136 -5.89 10.98 -8.45
CA LEU A 136 -4.47 11.20 -8.70
C LEU A 136 -4.16 12.69 -8.88
N ASP A 137 -4.99 13.44 -9.60
CA ASP A 137 -4.78 14.87 -9.81
C ASP A 137 -4.84 15.64 -8.47
N VAL A 138 -5.82 15.33 -7.62
CA VAL A 138 -5.89 15.88 -6.25
C VAL A 138 -4.66 15.48 -5.42
N ALA A 139 -4.24 14.22 -5.50
CA ALA A 139 -3.07 13.72 -4.76
C ALA A 139 -1.78 14.42 -5.22
N ARG A 140 -1.63 14.70 -6.51
CA ARG A 140 -0.48 15.43 -7.06
C ARG A 140 -0.39 16.86 -6.54
N ASP A 141 -1.50 17.54 -6.44
CA ASP A 141 -1.56 18.90 -5.87
C ASP A 141 -1.15 18.89 -4.40
N LEU A 142 -1.65 17.91 -3.63
CA LEU A 142 -1.32 17.74 -2.22
C LEU A 142 0.14 17.31 -1.99
N ALA A 143 0.72 16.52 -2.90
CA ALA A 143 2.10 16.03 -2.80
C ALA A 143 3.18 17.11 -3.00
N LYS A 144 2.82 18.29 -3.50
CA LYS A 144 3.74 19.45 -3.66
C LYS A 144 5.06 19.13 -4.37
N GLY A 145 4.99 18.26 -5.37
CA GLY A 145 6.15 17.83 -6.16
C GLY A 145 6.84 16.57 -5.70
N ALA A 146 6.53 16.04 -4.52
CA ALA A 146 6.94 14.72 -4.08
C ALA A 146 6.13 13.60 -4.79
N ASP A 147 6.50 12.34 -4.60
CA ASP A 147 5.82 11.21 -5.22
C ASP A 147 4.43 10.96 -4.61
N VAL A 148 3.53 10.43 -5.42
CA VAL A 148 2.23 9.93 -4.99
C VAL A 148 2.30 8.41 -4.89
N ARG A 149 1.88 7.86 -3.75
CA ARG A 149 1.74 6.41 -3.58
C ARG A 149 0.29 5.98 -3.74
N VAL A 150 0.07 4.87 -4.43
CA VAL A 150 -1.19 4.13 -4.40
C VAL A 150 -0.99 2.97 -3.42
N GLY A 151 -1.43 3.16 -2.18
CA GLY A 151 -1.14 2.26 -1.07
C GLY A 151 -1.94 0.96 -1.08
N GLY A 152 -3.03 0.92 -1.84
CA GLY A 152 -3.87 -0.27 -1.95
C GLY A 152 -5.36 0.01 -1.65
N GLY A 153 -6.29 -1.00 -1.50
CA GLY A 153 -5.99 -2.43 -1.72
C GLY A 153 -5.88 -2.79 -3.20
N PRO A 154 -5.78 -4.09 -3.49
CA PRO A 154 -5.49 -4.57 -4.84
C PRO A 154 -6.50 -4.13 -5.89
N SER A 155 -7.76 -3.94 -5.55
CA SER A 155 -8.79 -3.43 -6.47
C SER A 155 -8.52 -1.98 -6.88
N THR A 156 -8.10 -1.12 -5.95
CA THR A 156 -7.70 0.26 -6.24
C THR A 156 -6.46 0.27 -7.13
N VAL A 157 -5.45 -0.52 -6.79
CA VAL A 157 -4.22 -0.63 -7.60
C VAL A 157 -4.53 -1.07 -9.02
N ARG A 158 -5.43 -2.07 -9.21
CA ARG A 158 -5.84 -2.50 -10.55
C ARG A 158 -6.45 -1.38 -11.39
N GLN A 159 -7.29 -0.51 -10.79
CA GLN A 159 -7.86 0.64 -11.49
C GLN A 159 -6.76 1.57 -12.01
N PHE A 160 -5.79 1.92 -11.17
CA PHE A 160 -4.67 2.77 -11.57
C PHE A 160 -3.81 2.12 -12.66
N LEU A 161 -3.57 0.81 -12.59
CA LEU A 161 -2.82 0.07 -13.61
C LEU A 161 -3.55 0.02 -14.95
N LEU A 162 -4.87 -0.25 -14.94
CA LEU A 162 -5.70 -0.30 -16.15
C LEU A 162 -5.78 1.04 -16.86
N GLU A 163 -5.78 2.15 -16.12
CA GLU A 163 -5.78 3.51 -16.67
C GLU A 163 -4.37 4.01 -17.06
N GLY A 164 -3.32 3.19 -16.87
CA GLY A 164 -1.94 3.55 -17.20
C GLY A 164 -1.36 4.66 -16.33
N LEU A 165 -1.87 4.84 -15.11
CA LEU A 165 -1.51 5.93 -14.20
C LEU A 165 -0.27 5.65 -13.33
N VAL A 166 0.26 4.43 -13.36
CA VAL A 166 1.38 4.00 -12.50
C VAL A 166 2.70 4.14 -13.24
N ASP A 167 3.69 4.75 -12.60
CA ASP A 167 5.06 4.89 -13.13
C ASP A 167 5.99 3.81 -12.59
N SER A 168 5.75 3.33 -11.37
CA SER A 168 6.52 2.26 -10.74
C SER A 168 5.62 1.33 -9.93
N LEU A 169 5.68 0.04 -10.21
CA LEU A 169 5.00 -1.01 -9.48
C LEU A 169 6.05 -1.92 -8.82
N HIS A 170 6.07 -1.95 -7.50
CA HIS A 170 6.83 -2.92 -6.73
C HIS A 170 5.89 -3.94 -6.08
N VAL A 171 6.24 -5.21 -6.20
CA VAL A 171 5.52 -6.32 -5.58
C VAL A 171 6.50 -7.19 -4.79
N ALA A 172 6.27 -7.33 -3.51
CA ALA A 172 6.96 -8.30 -2.65
C ALA A 172 6.17 -9.61 -2.65
N ILE A 173 6.70 -10.64 -3.29
CA ILE A 173 6.06 -11.95 -3.45
C ILE A 173 6.52 -12.84 -2.30
N ALA A 174 5.63 -13.05 -1.33
CA ALA A 174 5.87 -14.02 -0.26
C ALA A 174 5.85 -15.44 -0.82
N PRO A 175 6.77 -16.35 -0.40
CA PRO A 175 6.86 -17.72 -0.92
C PRO A 175 5.77 -18.64 -0.34
N ILE A 176 4.51 -18.22 -0.42
CA ILE A 176 3.34 -18.93 0.08
C ILE A 176 2.25 -19.01 -0.99
N ILE A 177 1.40 -20.01 -0.88
CA ILE A 177 0.18 -20.16 -1.65
C ILE A 177 -1.01 -19.88 -0.73
N LEU A 178 -1.88 -18.96 -1.12
CA LEU A 178 -3.10 -18.63 -0.38
C LEU A 178 -4.33 -19.31 -0.96
N GLY A 179 -4.46 -19.36 -2.28
CA GLY A 179 -5.59 -19.97 -2.98
C GLY A 179 -6.93 -19.24 -2.80
N ARG A 180 -6.93 -18.10 -2.07
CA ARG A 180 -8.12 -17.32 -1.74
C ARG A 180 -7.78 -15.87 -1.49
N GLY A 181 -8.80 -15.00 -1.50
CA GLY A 181 -8.66 -13.57 -1.28
C GLY A 181 -8.77 -12.76 -2.57
N VAL A 182 -8.25 -11.54 -2.58
CA VAL A 182 -8.29 -10.66 -3.74
C VAL A 182 -6.99 -10.77 -4.53
N ASN A 183 -7.08 -11.35 -5.72
CA ASN A 183 -5.94 -11.52 -6.62
C ASN A 183 -5.60 -10.20 -7.31
N LEU A 184 -4.34 -9.76 -7.23
CA LEU A 184 -3.86 -8.52 -7.84
C LEU A 184 -3.98 -8.55 -9.36
N TRP A 185 -3.70 -9.68 -9.99
CA TRP A 185 -3.57 -9.80 -11.44
C TRP A 185 -4.88 -10.02 -12.19
N SER A 186 -6.00 -10.22 -11.46
CA SER A 186 -7.30 -10.46 -12.08
C SER A 186 -7.73 -9.34 -13.03
N GLY A 187 -7.96 -9.70 -14.29
CA GLY A 187 -8.38 -8.79 -15.34
C GLY A 187 -7.29 -7.90 -15.93
N LEU A 188 -6.05 -7.98 -15.41
CA LEU A 188 -4.92 -7.24 -15.96
C LEU A 188 -4.31 -8.01 -17.14
N ARG A 189 -4.09 -7.30 -18.26
CA ARG A 189 -3.36 -7.80 -19.43
C ARG A 189 -2.44 -6.71 -19.94
N ASP A 190 -1.20 -7.07 -20.26
CA ASP A 190 -0.22 -6.19 -20.92
C ASP A 190 0.05 -4.83 -20.22
N VAL A 191 -0.39 -4.65 -18.97
CA VAL A 191 -0.28 -3.37 -18.25
C VAL A 191 1.17 -2.97 -17.93
N THR A 192 2.09 -3.90 -18.04
CA THR A 192 3.53 -3.69 -17.78
C THR A 192 4.39 -3.81 -19.04
N ARG A 193 3.80 -3.83 -20.27
CA ARG A 193 4.53 -4.03 -21.52
C ARG A 193 5.68 -3.04 -21.71
N ASP A 194 5.46 -1.77 -21.34
CA ASP A 194 6.41 -0.67 -21.54
C ASP A 194 7.27 -0.39 -20.29
N PHE A 195 7.37 -1.37 -19.39
CA PHE A 195 8.15 -1.25 -18.17
C PHE A 195 9.46 -2.04 -18.29
N THR A 196 10.51 -1.50 -17.71
CA THR A 196 11.71 -2.26 -17.37
C THR A 196 11.45 -3.04 -16.08
N VAL A 197 11.94 -4.29 -16.01
CA VAL A 197 11.74 -5.17 -14.86
C VAL A 197 13.06 -5.43 -14.16
N HIS A 198 13.05 -5.29 -12.84
CA HIS A 198 14.12 -5.74 -11.96
C HIS A 198 13.56 -6.71 -10.92
N SER A 199 14.30 -7.77 -10.61
CA SER A 199 13.90 -8.71 -9.55
C SER A 199 15.08 -9.09 -8.68
N GLU A 200 14.80 -9.27 -7.40
CA GLU A 200 15.79 -9.58 -6.37
C GLU A 200 15.15 -10.50 -5.32
N VAL A 201 15.91 -11.46 -4.81
CA VAL A 201 15.45 -12.38 -3.77
C VAL A 201 16.07 -11.95 -2.45
N ALA A 202 15.21 -11.74 -1.45
CA ALA A 202 15.62 -11.40 -0.11
C ALA A 202 16.00 -12.65 0.71
N GLU A 203 16.65 -12.42 1.84
CA GLU A 203 17.07 -13.46 2.80
C GLU A 203 15.88 -14.20 3.42
N SER A 204 14.70 -13.56 3.46
CA SER A 204 13.43 -14.15 3.89
C SER A 204 12.86 -15.16 2.89
N GLY A 205 13.40 -15.20 1.66
CA GLY A 205 12.83 -15.91 0.53
C GLY A 205 11.76 -15.11 -0.23
N THR A 206 11.43 -13.88 0.21
CA THR A 206 10.56 -12.97 -0.55
C THR A 206 11.23 -12.58 -1.86
N VAL A 207 10.48 -12.61 -2.95
CA VAL A 207 10.95 -12.13 -4.25
C VAL A 207 10.40 -10.72 -4.47
N HIS A 208 11.28 -9.74 -4.52
CA HIS A 208 10.94 -8.37 -4.87
C HIS A 208 10.99 -8.20 -6.39
N VAL A 209 9.88 -7.78 -6.99
CA VAL A 209 9.82 -7.48 -8.43
C VAL A 209 9.37 -6.04 -8.59
N THR A 210 10.17 -5.25 -9.30
CA THR A 210 9.87 -3.86 -9.60
C THR A 210 9.73 -3.67 -11.10
N TRP A 211 8.63 -3.12 -11.54
CA TRP A 211 8.37 -2.62 -12.88
C TRP A 211 8.47 -1.11 -12.86
N SER A 212 9.24 -0.51 -13.77
CA SER A 212 9.41 0.94 -13.87
C SER A 212 9.36 1.39 -15.32
N ARG A 213 8.67 2.51 -15.61
CA ARG A 213 8.65 3.12 -16.94
C ARG A 213 9.98 3.80 -17.30
N ASP A 214 10.74 4.22 -16.31
CA ASP A 214 12.08 4.76 -16.50
C ASP A 214 13.10 3.62 -16.42
N SER A 215 14.20 3.75 -17.19
CA SER A 215 15.36 2.86 -17.03
C SER A 215 15.82 2.93 -15.57
N ILE A 216 15.89 1.78 -14.92
CA ILE A 216 16.49 1.65 -13.58
C ILE A 216 18.00 1.87 -13.81
N LEU A 217 18.49 3.07 -13.45
CA LEU A 217 19.93 3.37 -13.41
C LEU A 217 20.51 2.87 -12.09
#